data_a9312452a3def2cbedf3cd5cdc98dc1b
#
_entry.id   a9312452a3def2cbedf3cd5cdc98dc1b
#
_cell.length_a   1.000
_cell.length_b   1.000
_cell.length_c   1.000
_cell.angle_alpha   90.00
_cell.angle_beta   90.00
_cell.angle_gamma   90.00
#
_symmetry.space_group_name_H-M   'P 1'
#
loop_
_entity.id
_entity.type
_entity.pdbx_description
1 polymer ?
#
loop_
_entity_poly.entity_id
_entity_poly.type
_entity_poly.pdbx_seq_one_letter_code
_entity_poly.pdbx_strand_id
1 'polypeptide(L)'
;MDEYISQIRARVLQRMDLSRDMLDEEIEEFIAEETAQMLQGRIISLRERVRIEQQVFNSLRKLDALQDLVDDPEVSEIMVNGPQNIFYEKFGCVHKWEQSFASEEKMQDIIQQIVGRHNRVVNMSNPIVDTRLSDGSRVNIVLSPISLDGSAITIRKFPEHPLDMDALIEKGAVSKEAADFLKYLVQAKYSLLISGGTSSGKTTFLNALSQYIPYILSNISADVSFR
;
A
#
# COMPACT_ATOMS: atom_id res chain seq x y z
N MET A 1 -19.79 -3.89 -16.15
CA MET A 1 -18.54 -4.65 -15.92
C MET A 1 -18.55 -5.25 -14.52
N ASP A 2 -18.86 -4.49 -13.49
CA ASP A 2 -18.85 -4.92 -12.08
C ASP A 2 -19.80 -6.09 -11.77
N GLU A 3 -20.92 -6.17 -12.46
CA GLU A 3 -21.85 -7.29 -12.32
C GLU A 3 -21.22 -8.64 -12.75
N TYR A 4 -20.40 -8.63 -13.83
CA TYR A 4 -19.69 -9.84 -14.28
C TYR A 4 -18.61 -10.25 -13.28
N ILE A 5 -17.84 -9.31 -12.77
CA ILE A 5 -16.80 -9.55 -11.76
C ILE A 5 -17.42 -10.20 -10.52
N SER A 6 -18.54 -9.66 -10.05
CA SER A 6 -19.27 -10.21 -8.90
C SER A 6 -19.80 -11.61 -9.14
N GLN A 7 -20.33 -11.89 -10.34
CA GLN A 7 -20.85 -13.20 -10.70
C GLN A 7 -19.73 -14.25 -10.87
N ILE A 8 -18.62 -13.89 -11.56
CA ILE A 8 -17.46 -14.78 -11.70
C ILE A 8 -16.89 -15.09 -10.32
N ARG A 9 -16.69 -14.08 -9.50
CA ARG A 9 -16.21 -14.25 -8.11
C ARG A 9 -17.08 -15.21 -7.33
N ALA A 10 -18.42 -15.06 -7.37
CA ALA A 10 -19.35 -15.94 -6.66
C ALA A 10 -19.22 -17.41 -7.11
N ARG A 11 -19.05 -17.66 -8.41
CA ARG A 11 -18.86 -19.00 -8.94
C ARG A 11 -17.52 -19.60 -8.55
N VAL A 12 -16.45 -18.81 -8.62
CA VAL A 12 -15.11 -19.25 -8.19
C VAL A 12 -15.13 -19.62 -6.72
N LEU A 13 -15.74 -18.80 -5.85
CA LEU A 13 -15.89 -19.08 -4.41
C LEU A 13 -16.66 -20.40 -4.14
N GLN A 14 -17.67 -20.73 -4.95
CA GLN A 14 -18.39 -22.00 -4.82
C GLN A 14 -17.55 -23.24 -5.18
N ARG A 15 -16.53 -23.07 -6.02
CA ARG A 15 -15.61 -24.13 -6.45
C ARG A 15 -14.40 -24.27 -5.53
N MET A 16 -14.05 -23.18 -4.81
CA MET A 16 -12.91 -23.19 -3.91
C MET A 16 -13.14 -24.12 -2.71
N ASP A 17 -12.14 -24.93 -2.43
CA ASP A 17 -12.08 -25.71 -1.19
C ASP A 17 -11.59 -24.81 -0.03
N LEU A 18 -12.54 -24.25 0.71
CA LEU A 18 -12.27 -23.36 1.83
C LEU A 18 -11.66 -24.09 3.05
N SER A 19 -11.52 -25.42 3.00
CA SER A 19 -10.93 -26.22 4.10
C SER A 19 -9.39 -26.22 4.04
N ARG A 20 -8.79 -25.82 2.93
CA ARG A 20 -7.34 -25.74 2.74
C ARG A 20 -6.92 -24.40 2.16
N ASP A 21 -5.67 -24.01 2.36
CA ASP A 21 -5.10 -22.87 1.65
C ASP A 21 -4.72 -23.33 0.24
N MET A 22 -5.47 -22.79 -0.76
CA MET A 22 -5.25 -23.09 -2.18
C MET A 22 -4.10 -22.27 -2.71
N LEU A 23 -3.36 -22.82 -3.68
CA LEU A 23 -2.32 -22.08 -4.38
C LEU A 23 -2.93 -21.01 -5.30
N ASP A 24 -2.19 -19.94 -5.52
CA ASP A 24 -2.64 -18.83 -6.38
C ASP A 24 -2.88 -19.30 -7.81
N GLU A 25 -2.04 -20.22 -8.32
CA GLU A 25 -2.18 -20.81 -9.65
C GLU A 25 -3.50 -21.60 -9.80
N GLU A 26 -3.93 -22.32 -8.77
CA GLU A 26 -5.22 -23.06 -8.79
C GLU A 26 -6.42 -22.10 -8.87
N ILE A 27 -6.32 -20.96 -8.18
CA ILE A 27 -7.37 -19.93 -8.18
C ILE A 27 -7.40 -19.21 -9.53
N GLU A 28 -6.25 -18.88 -10.09
CA GLU A 28 -6.14 -18.26 -11.42
C GLU A 28 -6.75 -19.18 -12.49
N GLU A 29 -6.54 -20.49 -12.41
CA GLU A 29 -7.14 -21.47 -13.33
C GLU A 29 -8.67 -21.48 -13.21
N PHE A 30 -9.23 -21.50 -12.00
CA PHE A 30 -10.67 -21.41 -11.78
C PHE A 30 -11.25 -20.09 -12.31
N ILE A 31 -10.57 -18.99 -12.10
CA ILE A 31 -10.99 -17.68 -12.63
C ILE A 31 -11.00 -17.70 -14.17
N ALA A 32 -9.96 -18.22 -14.80
CA ALA A 32 -9.86 -18.28 -16.25
C ALA A 32 -10.96 -19.15 -16.87
N GLU A 33 -11.28 -20.30 -16.25
CA GLU A 33 -12.35 -21.20 -16.68
C GLU A 33 -13.73 -20.52 -16.55
N GLU A 34 -14.05 -19.96 -15.37
CA GLU A 34 -15.35 -19.30 -15.15
C GLU A 34 -15.52 -18.06 -16.03
N THR A 35 -14.44 -17.30 -16.22
CA THR A 35 -14.44 -16.16 -17.14
C THR A 35 -14.71 -16.61 -18.58
N ALA A 36 -14.06 -17.67 -19.03
CA ALA A 36 -14.28 -18.21 -20.37
C ALA A 36 -15.73 -18.69 -20.56
N GLN A 37 -16.32 -19.36 -19.56
CA GLN A 37 -17.71 -19.83 -19.63
C GLN A 37 -18.71 -18.68 -19.65
N MET A 38 -18.51 -17.66 -18.80
CA MET A 38 -19.44 -16.52 -18.73
C MET A 38 -19.37 -15.59 -19.93
N LEU A 39 -18.21 -15.52 -20.57
CA LEU A 39 -17.98 -14.68 -21.74
C LEU A 39 -18.19 -15.43 -23.06
N GLN A 40 -18.62 -16.70 -23.01
CA GLN A 40 -18.87 -17.51 -24.19
C GLN A 40 -19.91 -16.85 -25.11
N GLY A 41 -19.53 -16.62 -26.38
CA GLY A 41 -20.39 -15.95 -27.36
C GLY A 41 -20.33 -14.41 -27.36
N ARG A 42 -19.48 -13.80 -26.57
CA ARG A 42 -19.22 -12.34 -26.55
C ARG A 42 -17.86 -12.00 -27.16
N ILE A 43 -17.83 -10.93 -27.94
CA ILE A 43 -16.56 -10.39 -28.46
C ILE A 43 -15.98 -9.44 -27.43
N ILE A 44 -15.01 -9.91 -26.69
CA ILE A 44 -14.28 -9.13 -25.67
C ILE A 44 -12.81 -9.13 -26.06
N SER A 45 -12.14 -7.98 -25.92
CA SER A 45 -10.71 -7.89 -26.16
C SER A 45 -9.91 -8.71 -25.14
N LEU A 46 -8.73 -9.20 -25.54
CA LEU A 46 -7.85 -9.92 -24.62
C LEU A 46 -7.50 -9.07 -23.39
N ARG A 47 -7.31 -7.74 -23.58
CA ARG A 47 -7.03 -6.80 -22.48
C ARG A 47 -8.16 -6.72 -21.47
N GLU A 48 -9.40 -6.67 -21.93
CA GLU A 48 -10.58 -6.64 -21.05
C GLU A 48 -10.74 -7.95 -20.29
N ARG A 49 -10.49 -9.09 -20.94
CA ARG A 49 -10.51 -10.38 -20.30
C ARG A 49 -9.48 -10.47 -19.16
N VAL A 50 -8.22 -10.15 -19.45
CA VAL A 50 -7.14 -10.14 -18.46
C VAL A 50 -7.47 -9.19 -17.29
N ARG A 51 -8.04 -8.02 -17.58
CA ARG A 51 -8.46 -7.06 -16.55
C ARG A 51 -9.54 -7.64 -15.63
N ILE A 52 -10.55 -8.33 -16.19
CA ILE A 52 -11.61 -8.99 -15.41
C ILE A 52 -11.00 -10.09 -14.53
N GLU A 53 -10.17 -10.97 -15.09
CA GLU A 53 -9.51 -12.05 -14.37
C GLU A 53 -8.66 -11.51 -13.21
N GLN A 54 -7.89 -10.45 -13.46
CA GLN A 54 -7.06 -9.80 -12.44
C GLN A 54 -7.91 -9.16 -11.32
N GLN A 55 -9.01 -8.49 -11.67
CA GLN A 55 -9.89 -7.88 -10.67
C GLN A 55 -10.57 -8.95 -9.80
N VAL A 56 -11.00 -10.07 -10.40
CA VAL A 56 -11.56 -11.20 -9.63
C VAL A 56 -10.50 -11.78 -8.68
N PHE A 57 -9.28 -12.00 -9.16
CA PHE A 57 -8.17 -12.49 -8.35
C PHE A 57 -7.85 -11.55 -7.19
N ASN A 58 -7.72 -10.24 -7.47
CA ASN A 58 -7.47 -9.23 -6.44
C ASN A 58 -8.56 -9.20 -5.36
N SER A 59 -9.82 -9.40 -5.78
CA SER A 59 -10.96 -9.43 -4.85
C SER A 59 -11.00 -10.68 -3.95
N LEU A 60 -10.32 -11.75 -4.35
CA LEU A 60 -10.29 -13.03 -3.61
C LEU A 60 -9.05 -13.18 -2.73
N ARG A 61 -7.90 -12.71 -3.20
CA ARG A 61 -6.59 -12.99 -2.58
C ARG A 61 -5.84 -11.76 -2.11
N LYS A 62 -6.13 -10.58 -2.67
CA LYS A 62 -5.40 -9.35 -2.42
C LYS A 62 -6.31 -8.30 -1.76
N LEU A 63 -5.97 -7.04 -1.94
CA LEU A 63 -6.66 -5.92 -1.29
C LEU A 63 -7.79 -5.31 -2.15
N ASP A 64 -8.39 -6.11 -3.05
CA ASP A 64 -9.52 -5.71 -3.89
C ASP A 64 -9.24 -4.39 -4.66
N ALA A 65 -10.11 -3.39 -4.53
CA ALA A 65 -10.00 -2.10 -5.21
C ALA A 65 -8.70 -1.32 -4.89
N LEU A 66 -7.98 -1.67 -3.82
CA LEU A 66 -6.73 -1.02 -3.43
C LEU A 66 -5.50 -1.66 -4.06
N GLN A 67 -5.60 -2.88 -4.61
CA GLN A 67 -4.42 -3.63 -5.01
C GLN A 67 -3.62 -2.94 -6.10
N ASP A 68 -4.29 -2.41 -7.11
CA ASP A 68 -3.61 -1.70 -8.21
C ASP A 68 -2.84 -0.47 -7.73
N LEU A 69 -3.36 0.23 -6.70
CA LEU A 69 -2.68 1.37 -6.06
C LEU A 69 -1.51 0.93 -5.17
N VAL A 70 -1.64 -0.21 -4.50
CA VAL A 70 -0.56 -0.78 -3.69
C VAL A 70 0.59 -1.25 -4.58
N ASP A 71 0.29 -1.83 -5.72
CA ASP A 71 1.28 -2.33 -6.68
C ASP A 71 1.93 -1.20 -7.52
N ASP A 72 1.33 0.00 -7.64
CA ASP A 72 1.91 1.14 -8.36
C ASP A 72 3.05 1.79 -7.55
N PRO A 73 4.33 1.68 -7.95
CA PRO A 73 5.47 2.22 -7.19
C PRO A 73 5.49 3.76 -7.11
N GLU A 74 4.74 4.45 -7.97
CA GLU A 74 4.66 5.91 -7.99
C GLU A 74 3.61 6.46 -6.99
N VAL A 75 2.74 5.62 -6.46
CA VAL A 75 1.79 5.97 -5.40
C VAL A 75 2.49 6.00 -4.06
N SER A 76 2.42 7.12 -3.35
CA SER A 76 3.03 7.34 -2.03
C SER A 76 2.06 7.09 -0.86
N GLU A 77 0.80 7.48 -1.03
CA GLU A 77 -0.24 7.34 0.00
C GLU A 77 -1.58 6.96 -0.63
N ILE A 78 -2.33 6.09 0.04
CA ILE A 78 -3.70 5.70 -0.33
C ILE A 78 -4.60 6.04 0.85
N MET A 79 -5.70 6.74 0.59
CA MET A 79 -6.66 7.22 1.58
C MET A 79 -8.06 6.75 1.20
N VAL A 80 -8.69 5.99 2.08
CA VAL A 80 -10.05 5.50 1.93
C VAL A 80 -10.93 6.13 2.99
N ASN A 81 -11.99 6.80 2.59
CA ASN A 81 -12.98 7.42 3.47
C ASN A 81 -14.36 6.83 3.16
N GLY A 82 -14.69 5.73 3.79
CA GLY A 82 -15.83 4.90 3.44
C GLY A 82 -15.65 4.17 2.09
N PRO A 83 -16.57 3.27 1.73
CA PRO A 83 -16.39 2.35 0.60
C PRO A 83 -16.30 3.03 -0.76
N GLN A 84 -16.89 4.22 -0.92
CA GLN A 84 -17.01 4.92 -2.21
C GLN A 84 -15.93 5.97 -2.48
N ASN A 85 -15.16 6.36 -1.47
CA ASN A 85 -14.22 7.48 -1.59
C ASN A 85 -12.79 6.99 -1.35
N ILE A 86 -12.14 6.59 -2.43
CA ILE A 86 -10.74 6.21 -2.47
C ILE A 86 -9.95 7.32 -3.15
N PHE A 87 -8.90 7.78 -2.50
CA PHE A 87 -7.95 8.77 -3.02
C PHE A 87 -6.54 8.20 -2.92
N TYR A 88 -5.67 8.69 -3.78
CA TYR A 88 -4.25 8.34 -3.73
C TYR A 88 -3.39 9.56 -4.01
N GLU A 89 -2.18 9.58 -3.44
CA GLU A 89 -1.17 10.59 -3.72
C GLU A 89 -0.12 10.02 -4.66
N LYS A 90 0.15 10.77 -5.72
CA LYS A 90 1.17 10.48 -6.72
C LYS A 90 1.89 11.77 -7.11
N PHE A 91 3.22 11.80 -7.00
CA PHE A 91 4.05 12.99 -7.26
C PHE A 91 3.65 14.23 -6.45
N GLY A 92 3.16 14.04 -5.21
CA GLY A 92 2.72 15.12 -4.34
C GLY A 92 1.34 15.70 -4.68
N CYS A 93 0.61 15.10 -5.62
CA CYS A 93 -0.74 15.47 -5.99
C CYS A 93 -1.74 14.39 -5.58
N VAL A 94 -2.86 14.82 -4.99
CA VAL A 94 -3.95 13.91 -4.60
C VAL A 94 -4.92 13.74 -5.76
N HIS A 95 -5.26 12.50 -6.07
CA HIS A 95 -6.19 12.11 -7.11
C HIS A 95 -7.30 11.24 -6.52
N LYS A 96 -8.49 11.31 -7.12
CA LYS A 96 -9.58 10.39 -6.80
C LYS A 96 -9.42 9.12 -7.62
N TRP A 97 -9.55 7.96 -6.97
CA TRP A 97 -9.53 6.66 -7.64
C TRP A 97 -10.92 6.35 -8.26
N GLU A 98 -10.92 5.72 -9.44
CA GLU A 98 -12.15 5.41 -10.16
C GLU A 98 -12.86 4.16 -9.61
N GLN A 99 -12.14 3.25 -8.97
CA GLN A 99 -12.71 2.07 -8.34
C GLN A 99 -13.19 2.38 -6.94
N SER A 100 -14.09 1.56 -6.42
CA SER A 100 -14.62 1.63 -5.06
C SER A 100 -14.88 0.23 -4.53
N PHE A 101 -15.07 0.09 -3.23
CA PHE A 101 -15.57 -1.15 -2.65
C PHE A 101 -17.05 -1.33 -2.98
N ALA A 102 -17.47 -2.57 -3.22
CA ALA A 102 -18.85 -2.88 -3.54
C ALA A 102 -19.83 -2.54 -2.38
N SER A 103 -19.35 -2.63 -1.14
CA SER A 103 -20.13 -2.28 0.06
C SER A 103 -19.21 -2.04 1.26
N GLU A 104 -19.78 -1.53 2.36
CA GLU A 104 -19.08 -1.38 3.65
C GLU A 104 -18.64 -2.75 4.20
N GLU A 105 -19.46 -3.80 4.04
CA GLU A 105 -19.12 -5.16 4.48
C GLU A 105 -17.85 -5.65 3.77
N LYS A 106 -17.76 -5.40 2.45
CA LYS A 106 -16.57 -5.79 1.68
C LYS A 106 -15.33 -5.02 2.13
N MET A 107 -15.45 -3.74 2.45
CA MET A 107 -14.37 -2.95 3.03
C MET A 107 -13.95 -3.50 4.39
N GLN A 108 -14.91 -3.92 5.24
CA GLN A 108 -14.64 -4.56 6.53
C GLN A 108 -13.89 -5.90 6.37
N ASP A 109 -14.23 -6.70 5.37
CA ASP A 109 -13.50 -7.95 5.06
C ASP A 109 -12.02 -7.64 4.77
N ILE A 110 -11.74 -6.62 3.95
CA ILE A 110 -10.38 -6.20 3.63
C ILE A 110 -9.65 -5.68 4.88
N ILE A 111 -10.34 -4.90 5.73
CA ILE A 111 -9.81 -4.46 7.02
C ILE A 111 -9.39 -5.66 7.87
N GLN A 112 -10.27 -6.66 8.05
CA GLN A 112 -9.98 -7.85 8.83
C GLN A 112 -8.83 -8.66 8.22
N GLN A 113 -8.74 -8.75 6.89
CA GLN A 113 -7.64 -9.40 6.20
C GLN A 113 -6.29 -8.71 6.46
N ILE A 114 -6.24 -7.38 6.42
CA ILE A 114 -5.02 -6.60 6.72
C ILE A 114 -4.57 -6.83 8.17
N VAL A 115 -5.51 -6.73 9.11
CA VAL A 115 -5.23 -6.79 10.54
C VAL A 115 -4.87 -8.22 10.99
N GLY A 116 -5.57 -9.22 10.44
CA GLY A 116 -5.39 -10.63 10.76
C GLY A 116 -3.99 -11.17 10.45
N ARG A 117 -3.34 -10.67 9.40
CA ARG A 117 -1.95 -11.04 9.02
C ARG A 117 -0.92 -10.73 10.10
N HIS A 118 -1.23 -9.81 11.03
CA HIS A 118 -0.33 -9.38 12.10
C HIS A 118 -0.83 -9.75 13.50
N ASN A 119 -1.76 -10.70 13.62
CA ASN A 119 -2.39 -11.12 14.89
C ASN A 119 -2.95 -9.93 15.69
N ARG A 120 -3.41 -8.88 15.00
CA ARG A 120 -4.09 -7.74 15.60
C ARG A 120 -5.59 -7.88 15.45
N VAL A 121 -6.34 -7.21 16.30
CA VAL A 121 -7.80 -7.19 16.25
C VAL A 121 -8.26 -5.75 16.22
N VAL A 122 -9.14 -5.44 15.27
CA VAL A 122 -9.88 -4.18 15.22
C VAL A 122 -11.36 -4.49 15.34
N ASN A 123 -12.05 -3.82 16.26
CA ASN A 123 -13.47 -3.96 16.51
C ASN A 123 -14.01 -2.71 17.22
N MET A 124 -15.31 -2.73 17.56
CA MET A 124 -15.97 -1.62 18.26
C MET A 124 -15.31 -1.23 19.60
N SER A 125 -14.65 -2.15 20.29
CA SER A 125 -13.94 -1.87 21.55
C SER A 125 -12.54 -1.30 21.31
N ASN A 126 -11.91 -1.64 20.20
CA ASN A 126 -10.61 -1.14 19.76
C ASN A 126 -10.74 -0.65 18.29
N PRO A 127 -11.35 0.51 18.07
CA PRO A 127 -11.73 0.96 16.72
C PRO A 127 -10.58 1.58 15.91
N ILE A 128 -9.41 1.75 16.51
CA ILE A 128 -8.22 2.32 15.85
C ILE A 128 -7.11 1.29 15.91
N VAL A 129 -6.48 1.03 14.76
CA VAL A 129 -5.33 0.14 14.69
C VAL A 129 -4.27 0.69 13.73
N ASP A 130 -3.01 0.62 14.16
CA ASP A 130 -1.84 0.82 13.33
C ASP A 130 -1.22 -0.56 13.04
N THR A 131 -0.99 -0.85 11.77
CA THR A 131 -0.39 -2.11 11.31
C THR A 131 0.50 -1.86 10.09
N ARG A 132 0.93 -2.93 9.43
CA ARG A 132 1.70 -2.85 8.18
C ARG A 132 1.17 -3.86 7.17
N LEU A 133 1.41 -3.61 5.89
CA LEU A 133 1.27 -4.61 4.84
C LEU A 133 2.53 -5.49 4.78
N SER A 134 2.47 -6.54 3.97
CA SER A 134 3.59 -7.46 3.76
C SER A 134 4.83 -6.80 3.12
N ASP A 135 4.62 -5.74 2.33
CA ASP A 135 5.67 -4.90 1.74
C ASP A 135 6.30 -3.91 2.74
N GLY A 136 5.80 -3.89 3.99
CA GLY A 136 6.24 -2.98 5.05
C GLY A 136 5.47 -1.66 5.11
N SER A 137 4.62 -1.34 4.13
CA SER A 137 3.79 -0.13 4.10
C SER A 137 3.00 0.03 5.39
N ARG A 138 2.96 1.23 5.95
CA ARG A 138 2.20 1.52 7.18
C ARG A 138 0.73 1.67 6.87
N VAL A 139 -0.11 1.03 7.68
CA VAL A 139 -1.57 1.11 7.58
C VAL A 139 -2.15 1.61 8.88
N ASN A 140 -2.90 2.69 8.81
CA ASN A 140 -3.76 3.17 9.88
C ASN A 140 -5.21 2.91 9.51
N ILE A 141 -5.98 2.33 10.42
CA ILE A 141 -7.40 2.00 10.22
C ILE A 141 -8.18 2.63 11.38
N VAL A 142 -9.28 3.28 11.04
CA VAL A 142 -10.23 3.86 11.99
C VAL A 142 -11.63 3.41 11.62
N LEU A 143 -12.27 2.64 12.50
CA LEU A 143 -13.63 2.13 12.26
C LEU A 143 -14.71 3.20 12.56
N SER A 144 -15.85 3.05 11.90
CA SER A 144 -17.09 3.73 12.34
C SER A 144 -17.47 3.21 13.74
N PRO A 145 -18.04 4.07 14.67
CA PRO A 145 -18.46 5.46 14.46
C PRO A 145 -17.39 6.52 14.77
N ILE A 146 -16.13 6.13 15.05
CA ILE A 146 -15.06 7.12 15.29
C ILE A 146 -14.81 7.92 14.01
N SER A 147 -14.73 7.25 12.88
CA SER A 147 -14.77 7.90 11.57
C SER A 147 -16.25 8.13 11.17
N LEU A 148 -16.62 9.39 10.92
CA LEU A 148 -18.02 9.80 10.74
C LEU A 148 -18.58 9.41 9.36
N ASP A 149 -17.74 9.36 8.34
CA ASP A 149 -18.11 9.10 6.95
C ASP A 149 -17.98 7.62 6.55
N GLY A 150 -18.00 6.70 7.53
CA GLY A 150 -17.68 5.28 7.35
C GLY A 150 -16.28 4.95 7.87
N SER A 151 -15.86 3.69 7.77
CA SER A 151 -14.51 3.31 8.16
C SER A 151 -13.46 3.98 7.28
N ALA A 152 -12.31 4.33 7.85
CA ALA A 152 -11.21 4.96 7.12
C ALA A 152 -9.98 4.05 7.12
N ILE A 153 -9.26 4.00 5.99
CA ILE A 153 -7.97 3.31 5.84
C ILE A 153 -6.98 4.29 5.23
N THR A 154 -5.82 4.43 5.84
CA THR A 154 -4.70 5.18 5.27
C THR A 154 -3.51 4.25 5.13
N ILE A 155 -2.98 4.11 3.92
CA ILE A 155 -1.80 3.30 3.62
C ILE A 155 -0.69 4.24 3.15
N ARG A 156 0.43 4.28 3.89
CA ARG A 156 1.65 5.02 3.52
C ARG A 156 2.70 4.05 3.04
N LYS A 157 3.00 4.13 1.77
CA LYS A 157 4.01 3.28 1.15
C LYS A 157 5.41 3.77 1.46
N PHE A 158 6.34 2.84 1.60
CA PHE A 158 7.74 3.17 1.58
C PHE A 158 8.21 3.22 0.12
N PRO A 159 8.99 4.24 -0.28
CA PRO A 159 9.58 4.25 -1.61
C PRO A 159 10.49 3.03 -1.76
N GLU A 160 10.32 2.26 -2.84
CA GLU A 160 11.17 1.11 -3.15
C GLU A 160 12.64 1.52 -3.30
N HIS A 161 12.87 2.71 -3.82
CA HIS A 161 14.18 3.32 -3.96
C HIS A 161 14.23 4.64 -3.16
N PRO A 162 14.67 4.59 -1.89
CA PRO A 162 14.91 5.82 -1.14
C PRO A 162 15.89 6.72 -1.90
N LEU A 163 15.59 8.01 -1.98
CA LEU A 163 16.52 8.96 -2.58
C LEU A 163 17.83 8.95 -1.78
N ASP A 164 18.91 8.64 -2.46
CA ASP A 164 20.26 8.77 -1.93
C ASP A 164 20.78 10.20 -2.05
N MET A 165 21.97 10.47 -1.56
CA MET A 165 22.56 11.81 -1.57
C MET A 165 22.87 12.27 -3.00
N ASP A 166 23.26 11.36 -3.90
CA ASP A 166 23.58 11.68 -5.28
C ASP A 166 22.31 12.12 -6.03
N ALA A 167 21.20 11.43 -5.84
CA ALA A 167 19.90 11.83 -6.38
C ALA A 167 19.42 13.19 -5.83
N LEU A 168 19.72 13.52 -4.57
CA LEU A 168 19.41 14.83 -3.99
C LEU A 168 20.26 15.95 -4.60
N ILE A 169 21.52 15.66 -4.91
CA ILE A 169 22.40 16.60 -5.63
C ILE A 169 21.90 16.83 -7.05
N GLU A 170 21.58 15.77 -7.79
CA GLU A 170 21.03 15.87 -9.15
C GLU A 170 19.73 16.69 -9.20
N LYS A 171 18.87 16.53 -8.20
CA LYS A 171 17.64 17.32 -8.05
C LYS A 171 17.87 18.75 -7.56
N GLY A 172 19.12 19.14 -7.27
CA GLY A 172 19.44 20.48 -6.76
C GLY A 172 18.97 20.76 -5.32
N ALA A 173 18.61 19.73 -4.56
CA ALA A 173 18.17 19.87 -3.17
C ALA A 173 19.34 20.18 -2.21
N VAL A 174 20.56 19.80 -2.58
CA VAL A 174 21.80 20.08 -1.84
C VAL A 174 22.96 20.23 -2.83
N SER A 175 23.93 21.11 -2.54
CA SER A 175 25.14 21.20 -3.36
C SER A 175 26.10 20.05 -3.02
N LYS A 176 26.96 19.69 -3.98
CA LYS A 176 27.96 18.63 -3.78
C LYS A 176 28.89 18.95 -2.63
N GLU A 177 29.35 20.21 -2.51
CA GLU A 177 30.24 20.65 -1.45
C GLU A 177 29.58 20.51 -0.08
N ALA A 178 28.26 20.85 0.03
CA ALA A 178 27.53 20.70 1.26
C ALA A 178 27.32 19.21 1.63
N ALA A 179 27.03 18.35 0.63
CA ALA A 179 26.90 16.93 0.82
C ALA A 179 28.20 16.28 1.31
N ASP A 180 29.36 16.65 0.71
CA ASP A 180 30.66 16.16 1.13
C ASP A 180 31.00 16.62 2.56
N PHE A 181 30.69 17.87 2.91
CA PHE A 181 30.89 18.37 4.28
C PHE A 181 30.03 17.62 5.30
N LEU A 182 28.74 17.41 4.99
CA LEU A 182 27.83 16.66 5.85
C LEU A 182 28.27 15.20 6.02
N LYS A 183 28.80 14.58 4.99
CA LYS A 183 29.40 13.24 5.06
C LYS A 183 30.51 13.18 6.11
N TYR A 184 31.45 14.15 6.10
CA TYR A 184 32.51 14.20 7.10
C TYR A 184 31.96 14.39 8.52
N LEU A 185 30.92 15.24 8.70
CA LEU A 185 30.29 15.43 10.01
C LEU A 185 29.64 14.15 10.54
N VAL A 186 28.91 13.40 9.68
CA VAL A 186 28.32 12.12 10.05
C VAL A 186 29.40 11.10 10.43
N GLN A 187 30.46 10.98 9.65
CA GLN A 187 31.56 10.07 9.92
C GLN A 187 32.34 10.44 11.19
N ALA A 188 32.46 11.73 11.50
CA ALA A 188 33.06 12.23 12.72
C ALA A 188 32.11 12.20 13.94
N LYS A 189 30.89 11.65 13.79
CA LYS A 189 29.88 11.47 14.83
C LYS A 189 29.36 12.78 15.45
N TYR A 190 29.28 13.85 14.64
CA TYR A 190 28.61 15.07 15.08
C TYR A 190 27.11 14.87 15.16
N SER A 191 26.48 15.53 16.13
CA SER A 191 25.02 15.59 16.18
C SER A 191 24.50 16.58 15.15
N LEU A 192 23.59 16.12 14.28
CA LEU A 192 22.97 16.95 13.24
C LEU A 192 21.48 17.12 13.54
N LEU A 193 20.99 18.35 13.44
CA LEU A 193 19.59 18.69 13.57
C LEU A 193 19.03 19.09 12.21
N ILE A 194 18.04 18.33 11.72
CA ILE A 194 17.33 18.62 10.48
C ILE A 194 15.95 19.17 10.81
N SER A 195 15.68 20.40 10.43
CA SER A 195 14.41 21.09 10.68
C SER A 195 13.77 21.58 9.37
N GLY A 196 12.46 21.78 9.41
CA GLY A 196 11.68 22.26 8.25
C GLY A 196 10.20 22.00 8.43
N GLY A 197 9.36 22.55 7.56
CA GLY A 197 7.91 22.35 7.55
C GLY A 197 7.48 20.91 7.22
N THR A 198 6.20 20.63 7.34
CA THR A 198 5.61 19.35 6.89
C THR A 198 5.89 19.17 5.40
N SER A 199 6.15 17.93 4.98
CA SER A 199 6.43 17.55 3.58
C SER A 199 7.64 18.26 2.94
N SER A 200 8.54 18.88 3.72
CA SER A 200 9.74 19.55 3.21
C SER A 200 10.92 18.61 2.90
N GLY A 201 10.73 17.29 2.98
CA GLY A 201 11.80 16.32 2.69
C GLY A 201 12.76 16.02 3.84
N LYS A 202 12.45 16.41 5.08
CA LYS A 202 13.31 16.15 6.26
C LYS A 202 13.70 14.68 6.40
N THR A 203 12.73 13.78 6.32
CA THR A 203 12.95 12.34 6.46
C THR A 203 13.76 11.79 5.28
N THR A 204 13.49 12.27 4.07
CA THR A 204 14.25 11.91 2.87
C THR A 204 15.71 12.30 3.00
N PHE A 205 15.97 13.53 3.46
CA PHE A 205 17.32 14.04 3.69
C PHE A 205 18.03 13.30 4.82
N LEU A 206 17.33 13.01 5.92
CA LEU A 206 17.85 12.20 7.02
C LEU A 206 18.23 10.79 6.56
N ASN A 207 17.40 10.15 5.76
CA ASN A 207 17.67 8.83 5.20
C ASN A 207 18.91 8.85 4.29
N ALA A 208 19.04 9.86 3.42
CA ALA A 208 20.22 10.02 2.58
C ALA A 208 21.50 10.23 3.40
N LEU A 209 21.45 11.02 4.48
CA LEU A 209 22.59 11.20 5.40
C LEU A 209 22.94 9.92 6.17
N SER A 210 21.94 9.12 6.53
CA SER A 210 22.16 7.88 7.30
C SER A 210 23.02 6.86 6.54
N GLN A 211 23.06 6.92 5.21
CA GLN A 211 23.90 6.07 4.38
C GLN A 211 25.41 6.29 4.59
N TYR A 212 25.79 7.46 5.14
CA TYR A 212 27.17 7.75 5.48
C TYR A 212 27.60 7.22 6.85
N ILE A 213 26.68 6.65 7.63
CA ILE A 213 27.00 6.02 8.92
C ILE A 213 27.79 4.73 8.66
N PRO A 214 29.03 4.59 9.20
CA PRO A 214 29.80 3.37 8.99
C PRO A 214 29.07 2.13 9.49
N TYR A 215 29.08 1.05 8.69
CA TYR A 215 28.37 -0.22 8.95
C TYR A 215 28.64 -0.82 10.34
N ILE A 216 29.83 -0.59 10.91
CA ILE A 216 30.20 -1.03 12.27
C ILE A 216 29.35 -0.39 13.35
N LEU A 217 28.71 0.75 13.07
CA LEU A 217 27.88 1.49 14.02
C LEU A 217 26.38 1.29 13.80
N SER A 218 25.96 0.76 12.66
CA SER A 218 24.56 0.51 12.35
C SER A 218 23.91 -0.58 13.21
N ASN A 219 24.71 -1.44 13.83
CA ASN A 219 24.26 -2.46 14.79
C ASN A 219 24.07 -1.95 16.22
N ILE A 220 24.38 -0.69 16.50
CA ILE A 220 24.22 -0.07 17.82
C ILE A 220 23.14 1.00 17.71
N SER A 221 21.91 0.60 17.97
CA SER A 221 20.70 1.42 18.10
C SER A 221 20.09 1.98 16.80
N ALA A 222 19.19 1.23 16.24
CA ALA A 222 18.08 1.74 15.43
C ALA A 222 16.96 2.31 16.34
N ASP A 223 17.29 2.99 17.42
CA ASP A 223 16.34 3.77 18.21
C ASP A 223 16.34 5.22 17.74
N VAL A 224 15.83 5.43 16.52
CA VAL A 224 15.39 6.77 16.09
C VAL A 224 14.04 7.01 16.73
N SER A 225 14.01 7.50 17.97
CA SER A 225 12.77 7.96 18.58
C SER A 225 12.40 9.30 17.97
N PHE A 226 11.39 9.29 17.11
CA PHE A 226 10.71 10.51 16.70
C PHE A 226 9.88 11.04 17.90
N ARG A 227 10.24 12.19 18.42
CA ARG A 227 9.38 13.03 19.25
C ARG A 227 8.83 14.16 18.41
#